data_287e526ef6d09a9142907437850384dd
#
_entry.id   287e526ef6d09a9142907437850384dd
#
_cell.length_a   1.000
_cell.length_b   1.000
_cell.length_c   1.000
_cell.angle_alpha   90.00
_cell.angle_beta   90.00
_cell.angle_gamma   90.00
#
_symmetry.space_group_name_H-M   'P 1'
#
loop_
_entity.id
_entity.type
_entity.pdbx_description
1 polymer ?
#
loop_
_entity_poly.entity_id
_entity_poly.type
_entity_poly.pdbx_seq_one_letter_code
_entity_poly.pdbx_strand_id
1 'polypeptide(L)'
;PNAFPSEYSDGVISGPSTDSGANPWNMLAHSGYREQFWNSAQSLIGITQDIGKLWEPLQGLTANIKFSWDAWNTTLQRRSKSVTWYHARGRNADGSLRYDDNNEDGIWDPVHQGDEQLSYAIGRDGTMTRYLEGSLNYNRLFNEKHRVGALFLYNQKIHTKTQAGDSSSSLPYKNQGIAGRVTYAFKDTYFAEVNVGYNGSENFARGHRFGFFPAVAAGWMVSHEKWFEPFTKTVDMLKLKGSYGKVGNDDIGGQRRWVYESTIVNSSDSWYYGKNGNDGGQGIRIGEVENLNASWEEALKLNVGVEFSL
;
A
#
# COMPACT_ATOMS: atom_id res chain seq x y z
N PRO A 1 -23.92 -6.32 -32.33
CA PRO A 1 -25.24 -6.53 -32.89
C PRO A 1 -26.06 -7.34 -31.88
N ASN A 2 -27.20 -6.76 -31.48
CA ASN A 2 -28.07 -7.45 -30.55
C ASN A 2 -28.81 -8.57 -31.30
N ALA A 3 -28.61 -9.81 -30.88
CA ALA A 3 -29.29 -10.96 -31.46
C ALA A 3 -30.82 -10.97 -31.12
N PHE A 4 -31.21 -10.16 -30.14
CA PHE A 4 -32.60 -10.00 -29.69
C PHE A 4 -32.81 -8.58 -29.12
N PRO A 5 -34.05 -8.04 -29.05
CA PRO A 5 -34.32 -6.72 -28.48
C PRO A 5 -34.05 -6.67 -26.99
N SER A 6 -34.01 -5.49 -26.38
CA SER A 6 -33.94 -5.32 -24.91
C SER A 6 -35.19 -5.87 -24.22
N GLU A 7 -36.34 -5.50 -24.75
CA GLU A 7 -37.66 -5.93 -24.34
C GLU A 7 -38.51 -6.20 -25.58
N TYR A 8 -39.47 -7.08 -25.46
CA TYR A 8 -40.47 -7.30 -26.48
C TYR A 8 -41.58 -6.24 -26.46
N SER A 9 -42.40 -6.20 -27.50
CA SER A 9 -43.46 -5.19 -27.65
C SER A 9 -44.56 -5.22 -26.57
N ASP A 10 -44.63 -6.29 -25.81
CA ASP A 10 -45.54 -6.50 -24.67
C ASP A 10 -44.86 -6.18 -23.32
N GLY A 11 -43.64 -5.67 -23.33
CA GLY A 11 -42.87 -5.31 -22.13
C GLY A 11 -42.17 -6.50 -21.46
N VAL A 12 -42.20 -7.68 -22.06
CA VAL A 12 -41.51 -8.85 -21.54
C VAL A 12 -40.03 -8.78 -21.86
N ILE A 13 -39.18 -9.09 -20.86
CA ILE A 13 -37.74 -9.05 -21.00
C ILE A 13 -37.29 -10.17 -21.93
N SER A 14 -36.58 -9.78 -22.97
CA SER A 14 -36.04 -10.72 -23.96
C SER A 14 -34.69 -11.30 -23.52
N GLY A 15 -34.39 -12.49 -23.98
CA GLY A 15 -33.10 -13.13 -23.73
C GLY A 15 -32.78 -14.22 -24.75
N PRO A 16 -31.62 -14.87 -24.60
CA PRO A 16 -31.21 -15.97 -25.45
C PRO A 16 -32.17 -17.17 -25.30
N SER A 17 -32.16 -18.03 -26.29
CA SER A 17 -33.00 -19.25 -26.33
C SER A 17 -32.54 -20.35 -25.37
N THR A 18 -31.47 -20.14 -24.64
CA THR A 18 -30.90 -21.08 -23.67
C THR A 18 -30.68 -20.36 -22.36
N ASP A 19 -30.66 -21.08 -21.24
CA ASP A 19 -30.40 -20.55 -19.92
C ASP A 19 -28.92 -20.07 -19.75
N SER A 20 -28.07 -20.42 -20.69
CA SER A 20 -26.68 -19.94 -20.72
C SER A 20 -26.55 -18.64 -21.50
N GLY A 21 -26.52 -17.53 -20.78
CA GLY A 21 -26.35 -16.20 -21.35
C GLY A 21 -27.13 -15.14 -20.63
N ALA A 22 -27.13 -13.94 -21.14
CA ALA A 22 -27.88 -12.84 -20.58
C ALA A 22 -28.13 -11.73 -21.62
N ASN A 23 -29.19 -10.98 -21.45
CA ASN A 23 -29.40 -9.73 -22.15
C ASN A 23 -28.60 -8.62 -21.49
N PRO A 24 -27.63 -7.97 -22.18
CA PRO A 24 -26.81 -6.92 -21.58
C PRO A 24 -27.63 -5.73 -21.03
N TRP A 25 -28.69 -5.36 -21.70
CA TRP A 25 -29.61 -4.33 -21.23
C TRP A 25 -30.27 -4.73 -19.90
N ASN A 26 -30.72 -5.94 -19.83
CA ASN A 26 -31.36 -6.49 -18.64
C ASN A 26 -30.40 -6.55 -17.45
N MET A 27 -29.14 -6.97 -17.70
CA MET A 27 -28.10 -6.94 -16.69
C MET A 27 -27.82 -5.52 -16.18
N LEU A 28 -27.84 -4.53 -17.08
CA LEU A 28 -27.56 -3.15 -16.70
C LEU A 28 -28.73 -2.50 -15.94
N ALA A 29 -29.98 -2.72 -16.42
CA ALA A 29 -31.14 -1.99 -15.93
C ALA A 29 -31.82 -2.65 -14.73
N HIS A 30 -31.73 -3.99 -14.59
CA HIS A 30 -32.56 -4.72 -13.65
C HIS A 30 -31.84 -5.65 -12.70
N SER A 31 -30.51 -5.86 -12.87
CA SER A 31 -29.76 -6.81 -12.03
C SER A 31 -29.42 -6.28 -10.63
N GLY A 32 -29.69 -5.01 -10.34
CA GLY A 32 -29.46 -4.40 -9.03
C GLY A 32 -28.44 -3.27 -9.05
N TYR A 33 -27.83 -3.01 -7.91
CA TYR A 33 -26.93 -1.89 -7.75
C TYR A 33 -25.80 -2.20 -6.75
N ARG A 34 -24.77 -1.37 -6.79
CA ARG A 34 -23.60 -1.41 -5.92
C ARG A 34 -23.34 -0.02 -5.35
N GLU A 35 -23.24 0.05 -4.03
CA GLU A 35 -22.85 1.26 -3.30
C GLU A 35 -21.54 1.01 -2.60
N GLN A 36 -20.64 1.98 -2.68
CA GLN A 36 -19.33 1.89 -2.04
C GLN A 36 -19.06 3.15 -1.24
N PHE A 37 -18.74 2.95 0.03
CA PHE A 37 -18.41 4.00 0.97
C PHE A 37 -16.92 3.92 1.32
N TRP A 38 -16.24 5.06 1.27
CA TRP A 38 -14.85 5.20 1.70
C TRP A 38 -14.80 6.14 2.88
N ASN A 39 -14.11 5.70 3.92
CA ASN A 39 -13.82 6.50 5.09
C ASN A 39 -12.31 6.54 5.31
N SER A 40 -11.77 7.72 5.43
CA SER A 40 -10.37 7.94 5.80
C SER A 40 -10.31 8.85 7.01
N ALA A 41 -9.60 8.40 8.03
CA ALA A 41 -9.31 9.19 9.21
C ALA A 41 -7.79 9.27 9.37
N GLN A 42 -7.28 10.49 9.43
CA GLN A 42 -5.86 10.77 9.63
C GLN A 42 -5.72 11.68 10.82
N SER A 43 -4.89 11.30 11.77
CA SER A 43 -4.62 12.09 12.97
C SER A 43 -3.13 12.15 13.26
N LEU A 44 -2.67 13.32 13.63
CA LEU A 44 -1.31 13.57 14.11
C LEU A 44 -1.37 14.41 15.36
N ILE A 45 -0.77 13.90 16.42
CA ILE A 45 -0.56 14.63 17.67
C ILE A 45 0.94 14.77 17.86
N GLY A 46 1.40 15.99 18.11
CA GLY A 46 2.80 16.27 18.35
C GLY A 46 2.99 17.20 19.53
N ILE A 47 4.01 16.93 20.32
CA ILE A 47 4.47 17.79 21.42
C ILE A 47 5.92 18.14 21.12
N THR A 48 6.20 19.43 21.14
CA THR A 48 7.55 19.98 21.00
C THR A 48 7.90 20.77 22.24
N GLN A 49 9.02 20.43 22.85
CA GLN A 49 9.53 21.11 24.02
C GLN A 49 10.94 21.65 23.74
N ASP A 50 11.12 22.94 23.88
CA ASP A 50 12.43 23.56 23.89
C ASP A 50 13.07 23.38 25.27
N ILE A 51 14.01 22.44 25.36
CA ILE A 51 14.68 22.09 26.61
C ILE A 51 15.70 23.17 26.98
N GLY A 52 16.28 23.86 25.99
CA GLY A 52 17.20 24.96 26.21
C GLY A 52 16.62 26.13 26.95
N LYS A 53 15.28 26.33 26.89
CA LYS A 53 14.57 27.34 27.71
C LYS A 53 14.40 26.91 29.14
N LEU A 54 14.41 25.61 29.44
CA LEU A 54 14.25 25.09 30.79
C LEU A 54 15.61 25.03 31.53
N TRP A 55 16.69 24.80 30.78
CA TRP A 55 18.02 24.63 31.35
C TRP A 55 19.09 25.18 30.41
N GLU A 56 19.69 26.31 30.80
CA GLU A 56 20.64 27.08 29.97
C GLU A 56 21.79 26.27 29.35
N PRO A 57 22.43 25.31 30.06
CA PRO A 57 23.48 24.48 29.44
C PRO A 57 23.04 23.71 28.20
N LEU A 58 21.74 23.43 28.07
CA LEU A 58 21.15 22.70 26.93
C LEU A 58 20.55 23.65 25.87
N GLN A 59 20.96 24.90 25.84
CA GLN A 59 20.54 25.88 24.83
C GLN A 59 20.73 25.32 23.42
N GLY A 60 19.64 25.34 22.61
CA GLY A 60 19.59 24.78 21.28
C GLY A 60 19.08 23.33 21.21
N LEU A 61 18.73 22.71 22.35
CA LEU A 61 18.15 21.37 22.39
C LEU A 61 16.63 21.44 22.42
N THR A 62 16.01 20.73 21.47
CA THR A 62 14.54 20.57 21.37
C THR A 62 14.19 19.09 21.34
N ALA A 63 13.22 18.71 22.15
CA ALA A 63 12.63 17.37 22.12
C ALA A 63 11.28 17.39 21.43
N ASN A 64 11.01 16.38 20.61
CA ASN A 64 9.73 16.20 19.93
C ASN A 64 9.23 14.78 20.14
N ILE A 65 7.93 14.64 20.37
CA ILE A 65 7.22 13.37 20.34
C ILE A 65 6.05 13.55 19.39
N LYS A 66 5.89 12.60 18.47
CA LYS A 66 4.77 12.58 17.52
C LYS A 66 4.12 11.22 17.53
N PHE A 67 2.80 11.22 17.51
CA PHE A 67 1.98 10.04 17.32
C PHE A 67 1.00 10.28 16.17
N SER A 68 0.97 9.37 15.21
CA SER A 68 0.01 9.36 14.11
C SER A 68 -0.82 8.08 14.16
N TRP A 69 -2.10 8.24 13.89
CA TRP A 69 -3.03 7.15 13.69
C TRP A 69 -3.82 7.42 12.42
N ASP A 70 -3.63 6.56 11.43
CA ASP A 70 -4.25 6.66 10.13
C ASP A 70 -5.07 5.41 9.88
N ALA A 71 -6.33 5.57 9.53
CA ALA A 71 -7.22 4.48 9.16
C ALA A 71 -7.89 4.78 7.83
N TRP A 72 -7.97 3.76 7.01
CA TRP A 72 -8.76 3.77 5.79
C TRP A 72 -9.67 2.54 5.80
N ASN A 73 -10.95 2.77 5.54
CA ASN A 73 -11.94 1.72 5.48
C ASN A 73 -12.84 1.90 4.27
N THR A 74 -13.18 0.80 3.64
CA THR A 74 -14.20 0.76 2.61
C THR A 74 -15.27 -0.26 2.97
N THR A 75 -16.50 0.09 2.68
CA THR A 75 -17.66 -0.81 2.78
C THR A 75 -18.35 -0.83 1.43
N LEU A 76 -18.49 -2.02 0.88
CA LEU A 76 -19.17 -2.28 -0.36
C LEU A 76 -20.49 -2.99 -0.05
N GLN A 77 -21.60 -2.36 -0.38
CA GLN A 77 -22.91 -2.99 -0.35
C GLN A 77 -23.34 -3.33 -1.77
N ARG A 78 -23.65 -4.58 -2.00
CA ARG A 78 -24.14 -5.09 -3.27
C ARG A 78 -25.55 -5.65 -3.08
N ARG A 79 -26.47 -5.15 -3.88
CA ARG A 79 -27.80 -5.68 -4.02
C ARG A 79 -27.96 -6.18 -5.44
N SER A 80 -28.16 -7.48 -5.61
CA SER A 80 -28.21 -8.08 -6.95
C SER A 80 -29.21 -9.20 -7.02
N LYS A 81 -29.77 -9.36 -8.20
CA LYS A 81 -30.61 -10.49 -8.55
C LYS A 81 -30.33 -10.93 -9.99
N SER A 82 -30.59 -12.17 -10.30
CA SER A 82 -30.81 -12.60 -11.67
C SER A 82 -32.19 -12.16 -12.13
N VAL A 83 -32.35 -11.90 -13.39
CA VAL A 83 -33.59 -11.37 -13.94
C VAL A 83 -34.22 -12.41 -14.84
N THR A 84 -35.51 -12.62 -14.69
CA THR A 84 -36.28 -13.52 -15.54
C THR A 84 -36.28 -13.00 -16.98
N TRP A 85 -36.07 -13.88 -17.95
CA TRP A 85 -36.21 -13.54 -19.36
C TRP A 85 -36.90 -14.66 -20.17
N TYR A 86 -37.44 -14.23 -21.30
CA TYR A 86 -38.16 -15.09 -22.24
C TYR A 86 -37.49 -15.01 -23.62
N HIS A 87 -37.73 -16.03 -24.43
CA HIS A 87 -37.33 -16.05 -25.84
C HIS A 87 -38.54 -16.25 -26.74
N ALA A 88 -38.84 -15.22 -27.57
CA ALA A 88 -39.98 -15.33 -28.49
C ALA A 88 -39.67 -16.28 -29.62
N ARG A 89 -40.51 -17.27 -29.81
CA ARG A 89 -40.39 -18.28 -30.86
C ARG A 89 -41.28 -18.01 -32.07
N GLY A 90 -42.15 -17.01 -32.02
CA GLY A 90 -43.04 -16.64 -33.11
C GLY A 90 -44.20 -15.80 -32.63
N ARG A 91 -45.28 -15.80 -33.43
CA ARG A 91 -46.55 -15.12 -33.13
C ARG A 91 -47.72 -16.06 -33.24
N ASN A 92 -48.73 -15.82 -32.43
CA ASN A 92 -50.03 -16.46 -32.49
C ASN A 92 -50.85 -15.89 -33.66
N ALA A 93 -51.99 -16.51 -33.97
CA ALA A 93 -52.90 -16.07 -35.04
C ALA A 93 -53.51 -14.67 -34.77
N ASP A 94 -53.62 -14.26 -33.54
CA ASP A 94 -54.09 -12.93 -33.10
C ASP A 94 -52.96 -11.85 -33.12
N GLY A 95 -51.69 -12.23 -33.49
CA GLY A 95 -50.57 -11.36 -33.55
C GLY A 95 -49.77 -11.25 -32.25
N SER A 96 -50.23 -11.82 -31.14
CA SER A 96 -49.50 -11.84 -29.88
C SER A 96 -48.23 -12.67 -29.97
N LEU A 97 -47.18 -12.35 -29.13
CA LEU A 97 -45.95 -13.10 -29.10
C LEU A 97 -46.12 -14.46 -28.42
N ARG A 98 -45.41 -15.47 -28.95
CA ARG A 98 -45.36 -16.82 -28.40
C ARG A 98 -43.94 -17.09 -27.89
N TYR A 99 -43.86 -17.43 -26.60
CA TYR A 99 -42.56 -17.57 -25.94
C TYR A 99 -42.08 -19.01 -25.85
N ASP A 100 -42.93 -19.97 -25.49
CA ASP A 100 -42.55 -21.38 -25.48
C ASP A 100 -43.68 -22.29 -26.00
N ASP A 101 -43.36 -23.56 -26.28
CA ASP A 101 -44.30 -24.51 -26.89
C ASP A 101 -44.98 -25.42 -25.87
N ASN A 102 -44.62 -25.40 -24.59
CA ASN A 102 -44.97 -26.46 -23.63
C ASN A 102 -45.85 -26.05 -22.49
N ASN A 103 -46.83 -25.19 -22.71
CA ASN A 103 -47.71 -24.81 -21.61
C ASN A 103 -49.11 -25.43 -21.73
N GLU A 104 -49.35 -26.48 -20.95
CA GLU A 104 -50.69 -27.05 -20.77
C GLU A 104 -51.61 -26.08 -20.01
N ASP A 105 -51.04 -25.12 -19.26
CA ASP A 105 -51.77 -24.19 -18.39
C ASP A 105 -52.01 -22.80 -19.01
N GLY A 106 -51.51 -22.51 -20.20
CA GLY A 106 -51.59 -21.20 -20.86
C GLY A 106 -50.66 -20.12 -20.26
N ILE A 107 -49.79 -20.49 -19.36
CA ILE A 107 -48.75 -19.64 -18.75
C ILE A 107 -47.42 -19.96 -19.43
N TRP A 108 -46.74 -18.95 -19.97
CA TRP A 108 -45.44 -19.12 -20.61
C TRP A 108 -44.34 -19.32 -19.60
N ASP A 109 -43.59 -20.42 -19.70
CA ASP A 109 -42.42 -20.61 -18.90
C ASP A 109 -41.23 -19.73 -19.39
N PRO A 110 -40.54 -19.09 -18.49
CA PRO A 110 -39.32 -18.34 -18.86
C PRO A 110 -38.19 -19.27 -19.25
N VAL A 111 -37.32 -18.86 -20.17
CA VAL A 111 -36.09 -19.57 -20.47
C VAL A 111 -35.16 -19.56 -19.27
N HIS A 112 -35.20 -18.48 -18.53
CA HIS A 112 -34.48 -18.34 -17.25
C HIS A 112 -35.43 -17.73 -16.21
N GLN A 113 -35.60 -18.45 -15.12
CA GLN A 113 -36.29 -17.94 -13.95
C GLN A 113 -35.33 -17.23 -13.04
N GLY A 114 -35.47 -15.92 -12.92
CA GLY A 114 -34.65 -15.07 -12.04
C GLY A 114 -35.21 -14.99 -10.62
N ASP A 115 -34.52 -14.20 -9.83
CA ASP A 115 -34.89 -13.91 -8.44
C ASP A 115 -35.98 -12.82 -8.38
N GLU A 116 -36.95 -12.99 -7.53
CA GLU A 116 -37.98 -11.96 -7.29
C GLU A 116 -37.39 -10.77 -6.49
N GLN A 117 -36.52 -11.05 -5.57
CA GLN A 117 -35.93 -10.07 -4.64
C GLN A 117 -34.43 -9.88 -4.82
N LEU A 118 -33.96 -8.69 -4.54
CA LEU A 118 -32.54 -8.40 -4.50
C LEU A 118 -31.89 -9.11 -3.31
N SER A 119 -30.90 -9.90 -3.59
CA SER A 119 -29.98 -10.43 -2.58
C SER A 119 -29.15 -9.29 -1.95
N TYR A 120 -28.56 -9.53 -0.79
CA TYR A 120 -27.67 -8.60 -0.12
C TYR A 120 -26.33 -9.24 0.15
N ALA A 121 -25.28 -8.59 -0.30
CA ALA A 121 -23.90 -8.95 0.04
C ALA A 121 -23.14 -7.71 0.51
N ILE A 122 -22.26 -7.91 1.48
CA ILE A 122 -21.40 -6.86 2.01
C ILE A 122 -19.94 -7.27 1.90
N GLY A 123 -19.13 -6.38 1.33
CA GLY A 123 -17.68 -6.45 1.35
C GLY A 123 -17.14 -5.36 2.26
N ARG A 124 -16.11 -5.68 3.01
CA ARG A 124 -15.39 -4.70 3.85
C ARG A 124 -13.90 -4.88 3.63
N ASP A 125 -13.20 -3.78 3.61
CA ASP A 125 -11.74 -3.77 3.60
C ASP A 125 -11.25 -2.54 4.33
N GLY A 126 -10.01 -2.56 4.77
CA GLY A 126 -9.42 -1.42 5.45
C GLY A 126 -8.02 -1.68 5.94
N THR A 127 -7.36 -0.59 6.25
CA THR A 127 -6.02 -0.61 6.84
C THR A 127 -5.95 0.37 8.00
N MET A 128 -5.08 0.08 8.94
CA MET A 128 -4.77 0.97 10.05
C MET A 128 -3.25 1.05 10.21
N THR A 129 -2.74 2.27 10.25
CA THR A 129 -1.33 2.54 10.51
C THR A 129 -1.19 3.35 11.79
N ARG A 130 -0.32 2.91 12.68
CA ARG A 130 0.11 3.64 13.88
C ARG A 130 1.58 3.96 13.74
N TYR A 131 1.94 5.20 14.00
CA TYR A 131 3.31 5.67 13.95
C TYR A 131 3.64 6.43 15.22
N LEU A 132 4.75 6.09 15.82
CA LEU A 132 5.32 6.79 16.97
C LEU A 132 6.72 7.26 16.60
N GLU A 133 7.04 8.51 16.88
CA GLU A 133 8.36 9.12 16.70
C GLU A 133 8.75 9.90 17.95
N GLY A 134 9.97 9.70 18.39
CA GLY A 134 10.61 10.55 19.38
C GLY A 134 11.92 11.09 18.82
N SER A 135 12.16 12.39 18.92
CA SER A 135 13.41 12.98 18.45
C SER A 135 13.97 14.05 19.39
N LEU A 136 15.29 14.12 19.42
CA LEU A 136 16.08 15.17 20.04
C LEU A 136 16.85 15.90 18.95
N ASN A 137 16.64 17.20 18.84
CA ASN A 137 17.31 18.07 17.90
C ASN A 137 18.16 19.08 18.66
N TYR A 138 19.42 19.16 18.31
CA TYR A 138 20.34 20.15 18.83
C TYR A 138 20.83 21.04 17.72
N ASN A 139 20.83 22.35 17.93
CA ASN A 139 21.35 23.31 16.96
C ASN A 139 21.93 24.51 17.69
N ARG A 140 23.24 24.76 17.54
CA ARG A 140 23.91 25.87 18.22
C ARG A 140 25.04 26.43 17.39
N LEU A 141 25.15 27.76 17.42
CA LEU A 141 26.29 28.50 16.85
C LEU A 141 27.22 28.91 18.00
N PHE A 142 28.48 28.48 17.92
CA PHE A 142 29.52 28.81 18.88
C PHE A 142 30.50 29.81 18.26
N ASN A 143 30.83 30.85 19.02
CA ASN A 143 31.80 31.88 18.64
C ASN A 143 31.54 32.46 17.24
N GLU A 144 30.26 32.50 16.80
CA GLU A 144 29.87 33.00 15.47
C GLU A 144 30.53 32.28 14.27
N LYS A 145 31.21 31.18 14.50
CA LYS A 145 32.03 30.47 13.50
C LYS A 145 31.71 28.98 13.39
N HIS A 146 31.30 28.36 14.47
CA HIS A 146 31.13 26.92 14.54
C HIS A 146 29.64 26.60 14.71
N ARG A 147 28.99 26.21 13.65
CA ARG A 147 27.60 25.73 13.69
C ARG A 147 27.61 24.23 13.89
N VAL A 148 27.01 23.77 14.98
CA VAL A 148 26.88 22.34 15.30
C VAL A 148 25.42 21.99 15.30
N GLY A 149 25.04 20.96 14.56
CA GLY A 149 23.72 20.35 14.59
C GLY A 149 23.82 18.88 14.96
N ALA A 150 22.85 18.37 15.72
CA ALA A 150 22.71 16.95 15.97
C ALA A 150 21.24 16.58 16.01
N LEU A 151 20.94 15.37 15.51
CA LEU A 151 19.63 14.75 15.57
C LEU A 151 19.78 13.33 16.09
N PHE A 152 18.97 12.99 17.06
CA PHE A 152 18.70 11.60 17.43
C PHE A 152 17.20 11.37 17.24
N LEU A 153 16.82 10.28 16.56
CA LEU A 153 15.43 9.94 16.27
C LEU A 153 15.23 8.45 16.50
N TYR A 154 14.14 8.13 17.17
CA TYR A 154 13.56 6.80 17.24
C TYR A 154 12.19 6.81 16.60
N ASN A 155 11.88 5.80 15.78
CA ASN A 155 10.55 5.62 15.24
C ASN A 155 10.07 4.17 15.32
N GLN A 156 8.75 4.02 15.32
CA GLN A 156 8.07 2.74 15.24
C GLN A 156 6.81 2.89 14.39
N LYS A 157 6.63 1.97 13.44
CA LYS A 157 5.45 1.90 12.57
C LYS A 157 4.79 0.53 12.68
N ILE A 158 3.48 0.51 12.85
CA ILE A 158 2.66 -0.70 12.85
C ILE A 158 1.55 -0.50 11.83
N HIS A 159 1.52 -1.38 10.84
CA HIS A 159 0.50 -1.39 9.79
C HIS A 159 -0.30 -2.68 9.87
N THR A 160 -1.63 -2.57 9.90
CA THR A 160 -2.56 -3.70 10.04
C THR A 160 -3.59 -3.65 8.92
N LYS A 161 -3.86 -4.79 8.30
CA LYS A 161 -5.00 -4.98 7.38
C LYS A 161 -6.17 -5.56 8.15
N THR A 162 -7.38 -5.04 7.92
CA THR A 162 -8.59 -5.51 8.64
C THR A 162 -9.18 -6.77 8.01
N GLN A 163 -8.96 -6.97 6.71
CA GLN A 163 -9.36 -8.18 5.99
C GLN A 163 -8.17 -8.66 5.15
N ALA A 164 -7.45 -9.61 5.66
CA ALA A 164 -6.17 -10.01 5.10
C ALA A 164 -6.23 -11.29 4.24
N GLY A 165 -7.35 -11.96 4.18
CA GLY A 165 -7.52 -13.17 3.36
C GLY A 165 -6.93 -14.45 3.94
N ASP A 166 -5.81 -14.36 4.66
CA ASP A 166 -5.15 -15.50 5.32
C ASP A 166 -4.57 -15.12 6.69
N SER A 167 -4.20 -16.14 7.48
CA SER A 167 -3.69 -15.94 8.84
C SER A 167 -2.40 -15.15 8.89
N SER A 168 -1.47 -15.42 7.98
CA SER A 168 -0.17 -14.74 7.95
C SER A 168 -0.30 -13.27 7.58
N SER A 169 -1.10 -12.95 6.56
CA SER A 169 -1.37 -11.57 6.15
C SER A 169 -2.16 -10.77 7.19
N SER A 170 -2.85 -11.43 8.14
CA SER A 170 -3.60 -10.78 9.21
C SER A 170 -2.71 -10.21 10.32
N LEU A 171 -1.48 -10.69 10.42
CA LEU A 171 -0.54 -10.19 11.42
C LEU A 171 -0.05 -8.77 11.07
N PRO A 172 0.10 -7.89 12.07
CA PRO A 172 0.58 -6.53 11.82
C PRO A 172 1.97 -6.51 11.20
N TYR A 173 2.20 -5.60 10.28
CA TYR A 173 3.52 -5.30 9.74
C TYR A 173 4.20 -4.25 10.61
N LYS A 174 5.38 -4.56 11.15
CA LYS A 174 6.08 -3.71 12.11
C LYS A 174 7.49 -3.39 11.63
N ASN A 175 7.81 -2.12 11.71
CA ASN A 175 9.15 -1.58 11.50
C ASN A 175 9.52 -0.70 12.67
N GLN A 176 10.80 -0.65 13.00
CA GLN A 176 11.35 0.29 13.96
C GLN A 176 12.73 0.74 13.52
N GLY A 177 13.13 1.93 13.95
CA GLY A 177 14.42 2.45 13.59
C GLY A 177 14.95 3.48 14.56
N ILE A 178 16.28 3.59 14.56
CA ILE A 178 17.02 4.67 15.21
C ILE A 178 17.80 5.37 14.11
N ALA A 179 17.76 6.69 14.10
CA ALA A 179 18.56 7.52 13.22
C ALA A 179 19.35 8.54 14.04
N GLY A 180 20.60 8.72 13.66
CA GLY A 180 21.48 9.75 14.20
C GLY A 180 22.05 10.59 13.07
N ARG A 181 22.16 11.89 13.26
CA ARG A 181 22.83 12.81 12.36
C ARG A 181 23.62 13.83 13.16
N VAL A 182 24.82 14.09 12.74
CA VAL A 182 25.65 15.19 13.25
C VAL A 182 26.09 16.03 12.06
N THR A 183 25.88 17.32 12.15
CA THR A 183 26.31 18.31 11.15
C THR A 183 27.25 19.32 11.78
N TYR A 184 28.26 19.73 11.05
CA TYR A 184 29.19 20.75 11.44
C TYR A 184 29.46 21.70 10.28
N ALA A 185 29.40 23.00 10.54
CA ALA A 185 29.81 24.00 9.59
C ALA A 185 30.80 24.98 10.25
N PHE A 186 31.89 25.24 9.56
CA PHE A 186 32.89 26.24 9.99
C PHE A 186 32.80 27.47 9.09
N LYS A 187 32.45 28.61 9.71
CA LYS A 187 32.24 29.89 9.03
C LYS A 187 31.31 29.84 7.82
N ASP A 188 30.37 28.89 7.82
CA ASP A 188 29.50 28.60 6.69
C ASP A 188 30.25 28.41 5.35
N THR A 189 31.54 28.01 5.44
CA THR A 189 32.45 27.74 4.31
C THR A 189 32.70 26.24 4.17
N TYR A 190 33.00 25.54 5.25
CA TYR A 190 33.28 24.11 5.26
C TYR A 190 32.17 23.38 5.99
N PHE A 191 31.66 22.35 5.38
CA PHE A 191 30.55 21.55 5.89
C PHE A 191 30.93 20.09 6.00
N ALA A 192 30.56 19.46 7.09
CA ALA A 192 30.67 18.02 7.29
C ALA A 192 29.41 17.48 7.90
N GLU A 193 29.01 16.29 7.48
CA GLU A 193 27.82 15.60 7.98
C GLU A 193 28.10 14.11 8.12
N VAL A 194 27.63 13.52 9.21
CA VAL A 194 27.62 12.09 9.45
C VAL A 194 26.19 11.67 9.78
N ASN A 195 25.71 10.67 9.07
CA ASN A 195 24.41 10.06 9.31
C ASN A 195 24.60 8.58 9.64
N VAL A 196 23.80 8.09 10.56
CA VAL A 196 23.69 6.66 10.87
C VAL A 196 22.23 6.28 10.98
N GLY A 197 21.87 5.16 10.33
CA GLY A 197 20.58 4.53 10.45
C GLY A 197 20.76 3.11 10.99
N TYR A 198 19.93 2.72 11.95
CA TYR A 198 19.84 1.36 12.46
C TYR A 198 18.39 0.95 12.47
N ASN A 199 17.98 0.23 11.42
CA ASN A 199 16.58 -0.07 11.13
C ASN A 199 16.30 -1.56 11.25
N GLY A 200 15.16 -1.92 11.83
CA GLY A 200 14.71 -3.28 12.01
C GLY A 200 13.44 -3.57 11.21
N SER A 201 13.43 -4.73 10.54
CA SER A 201 12.32 -5.26 9.78
C SER A 201 11.95 -6.66 10.24
N GLU A 202 10.66 -6.95 10.32
CA GLU A 202 10.15 -8.29 10.60
C GLU A 202 10.23 -9.24 9.41
N ASN A 203 10.60 -8.78 8.23
CA ASN A 203 10.76 -9.63 7.05
C ASN A 203 11.89 -10.65 7.20
N PHE A 204 12.84 -10.42 8.11
CA PHE A 204 14.03 -11.24 8.29
C PHE A 204 14.02 -11.99 9.61
N ALA A 205 14.73 -13.14 9.64
CA ALA A 205 14.89 -13.97 10.80
C ALA A 205 15.58 -13.23 11.97
N ARG A 206 15.43 -13.76 13.19
CA ARG A 206 16.18 -13.24 14.36
C ARG A 206 17.68 -13.28 14.06
N GLY A 207 18.37 -12.18 14.34
CA GLY A 207 19.80 -12.03 14.03
C GLY A 207 20.05 -11.29 12.70
N HIS A 208 19.10 -11.28 11.76
CA HIS A 208 19.20 -10.59 10.47
C HIS A 208 18.22 -9.41 10.33
N ARG A 209 17.42 -9.15 11.36
CA ARG A 209 16.36 -8.12 11.34
C ARG A 209 16.87 -6.69 11.22
N PHE A 210 18.04 -6.42 11.80
CA PHE A 210 18.57 -5.06 11.89
C PHE A 210 19.68 -4.82 10.89
N GLY A 211 19.55 -3.73 10.11
CA GLY A 211 20.56 -3.22 9.20
C GLY A 211 21.19 -1.93 9.71
N PHE A 212 22.52 -1.77 9.50
CA PHE A 212 23.27 -0.57 9.83
C PHE A 212 23.68 0.18 8.57
N PHE A 213 23.27 1.45 8.48
CA PHE A 213 23.35 2.26 7.28
C PHE A 213 24.06 3.59 7.57
N PRO A 214 25.41 3.62 7.56
CA PRO A 214 26.18 4.83 7.73
C PRO A 214 26.30 5.63 6.42
N ALA A 215 26.35 6.96 6.54
CA ALA A 215 26.66 7.85 5.44
C ALA A 215 27.44 9.06 5.94
N VAL A 216 28.34 9.57 5.10
CA VAL A 216 29.12 10.78 5.34
C VAL A 216 28.98 11.73 4.18
N ALA A 217 29.00 13.03 4.46
CA ALA A 217 28.99 14.05 3.43
C ALA A 217 29.94 15.19 3.82
N ALA A 218 30.51 15.84 2.81
CA ALA A 218 31.32 17.05 2.95
C ALA A 218 30.89 18.08 1.90
N GLY A 219 31.01 19.34 2.24
CA GLY A 219 30.74 20.46 1.35
C GLY A 219 31.74 21.60 1.56
N TRP A 220 32.05 22.29 0.50
CA TRP A 220 32.91 23.45 0.52
C TRP A 220 32.28 24.58 -0.29
N MET A 221 32.04 25.71 0.37
CA MET A 221 31.55 26.94 -0.24
C MET A 221 32.80 27.73 -0.74
N VAL A 222 33.18 27.46 -1.96
CA VAL A 222 34.36 28.06 -2.59
C VAL A 222 34.19 29.57 -2.70
N SER A 223 32.99 30.05 -2.96
CA SER A 223 32.71 31.49 -3.05
C SER A 223 32.91 32.27 -1.73
N HIS A 224 33.02 31.59 -0.58
CA HIS A 224 33.33 32.23 0.70
C HIS A 224 34.85 32.38 0.97
N GLU A 225 35.69 31.86 0.07
CA GLU A 225 37.13 31.98 0.20
C GLU A 225 37.62 33.37 -0.23
N LYS A 226 38.57 33.94 0.49
CA LYS A 226 39.13 35.27 0.21
C LYS A 226 39.73 35.37 -1.19
N TRP A 227 40.34 34.32 -1.70
CA TRP A 227 40.91 34.30 -3.05
C TRP A 227 39.84 34.27 -4.16
N PHE A 228 38.60 33.91 -3.86
CA PHE A 228 37.50 33.90 -4.80
C PHE A 228 36.81 35.27 -4.95
N GLU A 229 37.05 36.20 -4.03
CA GLU A 229 36.44 37.52 -3.99
C GLU A 229 36.41 38.28 -5.34
N PRO A 230 37.49 38.26 -6.18
CA PRO A 230 37.47 38.92 -7.49
C PRO A 230 36.38 38.35 -8.45
N PHE A 231 35.96 37.09 -8.26
CA PHE A 231 35.03 36.39 -9.13
C PHE A 231 33.57 36.55 -8.68
N THR A 232 33.30 37.04 -7.46
CA THR A 232 31.97 37.22 -6.91
C THR A 232 31.09 38.20 -7.69
N LYS A 233 31.68 39.03 -8.56
CA LYS A 233 30.95 39.93 -9.47
C LYS A 233 30.21 39.17 -10.57
N THR A 234 30.60 37.95 -10.88
CA THR A 234 30.07 37.14 -11.96
C THR A 234 29.46 35.84 -11.43
N VAL A 235 30.02 35.27 -10.37
CA VAL A 235 29.58 34.02 -9.75
C VAL A 235 29.28 34.32 -8.28
N ASP A 236 27.97 34.44 -7.96
CA ASP A 236 27.53 34.76 -6.61
C ASP A 236 27.78 33.59 -5.64
N MET A 237 27.61 32.36 -6.11
CA MET A 237 27.81 31.18 -5.30
C MET A 237 28.49 30.06 -6.09
N LEU A 238 29.51 29.47 -5.49
CA LEU A 238 30.12 28.23 -5.96
C LEU A 238 30.33 27.31 -4.77
N LYS A 239 29.64 26.13 -4.80
CA LYS A 239 29.73 25.10 -3.76
C LYS A 239 30.05 23.76 -4.36
N LEU A 240 31.04 23.09 -3.82
CA LEU A 240 31.38 21.70 -4.09
C LEU A 240 30.83 20.83 -2.98
N LYS A 241 30.25 19.67 -3.32
CA LYS A 241 29.73 18.74 -2.35
C LYS A 241 30.00 17.30 -2.77
N GLY A 242 30.13 16.43 -1.79
CA GLY A 242 30.27 15.00 -2.00
C GLY A 242 29.66 14.22 -0.85
N SER A 243 29.09 13.06 -1.14
CA SER A 243 28.59 12.14 -0.13
C SER A 243 28.86 10.71 -0.51
N TYR A 244 29.10 9.89 0.51
CA TYR A 244 29.26 8.45 0.38
C TYR A 244 28.49 7.77 1.50
N GLY A 245 27.69 6.74 1.17
CA GLY A 245 26.90 6.07 2.18
C GLY A 245 26.33 4.76 1.72
N LYS A 246 25.90 3.99 2.71
CA LYS A 246 25.18 2.73 2.54
C LYS A 246 23.68 2.97 2.81
N VAL A 247 22.84 2.47 1.92
CA VAL A 247 21.37 2.44 2.07
C VAL A 247 20.88 1.01 2.04
N GLY A 248 19.80 0.73 2.75
CA GLY A 248 19.18 -0.58 2.82
C GLY A 248 17.74 -0.56 2.33
N ASN A 249 17.31 -1.71 1.82
CA ASN A 249 15.94 -1.99 1.44
C ASN A 249 15.51 -3.32 2.06
N ASP A 250 14.34 -3.36 2.70
CA ASP A 250 13.75 -4.55 3.31
C ASP A 250 12.61 -5.14 2.49
N ASP A 251 12.33 -4.58 1.31
CA ASP A 251 11.35 -5.13 0.38
C ASP A 251 11.92 -6.34 -0.34
N ILE A 252 11.34 -7.50 -0.08
CA ILE A 252 11.72 -8.77 -0.70
C ILE A 252 10.94 -9.10 -1.96
N GLY A 253 10.10 -8.16 -2.43
CA GLY A 253 9.26 -8.32 -3.63
C GLY A 253 8.06 -9.24 -3.44
N GLY A 254 7.16 -9.27 -4.43
CA GLY A 254 6.03 -10.20 -4.51
C GLY A 254 5.00 -10.13 -3.38
N GLN A 255 4.99 -9.06 -2.60
CA GLN A 255 4.17 -8.93 -1.37
C GLN A 255 4.47 -10.01 -0.31
N ARG A 256 5.57 -10.71 -0.45
CA ARG A 256 6.01 -11.74 0.50
C ARG A 256 6.41 -11.11 1.82
N ARG A 257 6.08 -11.81 2.91
CA ARG A 257 6.47 -11.46 4.28
C ARG A 257 7.18 -12.64 4.92
N TRP A 258 7.99 -12.37 5.93
CA TRP A 258 8.66 -13.40 6.75
C TRP A 258 9.37 -14.44 5.88
N VAL A 259 10.34 -13.97 5.12
CA VAL A 259 11.13 -14.81 4.19
C VAL A 259 11.76 -16.04 4.87
N TYR A 260 11.81 -16.03 6.19
CA TYR A 260 12.34 -17.10 7.03
C TYR A 260 11.31 -18.17 7.40
N GLU A 261 10.07 -18.08 6.89
CA GLU A 261 9.01 -19.07 7.13
C GLU A 261 8.64 -19.75 5.82
N SER A 262 8.54 -21.09 5.88
CA SER A 262 7.98 -21.89 4.79
C SER A 262 6.47 -21.75 4.80
N THR A 263 5.86 -21.74 3.62
CA THR A 263 4.40 -21.77 3.47
C THR A 263 3.93 -23.12 2.96
N ILE A 264 2.78 -23.56 3.46
CA ILE A 264 2.06 -24.73 2.94
C ILE A 264 0.82 -24.18 2.23
N VAL A 265 0.67 -24.56 0.98
CA VAL A 265 -0.46 -24.14 0.14
C VAL A 265 -1.21 -25.36 -0.37
N ASN A 266 -2.48 -25.17 -0.65
CA ASN A 266 -3.26 -26.20 -1.30
C ASN A 266 -2.74 -26.43 -2.72
N SER A 267 -2.58 -27.69 -3.11
CA SER A 267 -2.28 -28.06 -4.48
C SER A 267 -3.54 -27.90 -5.34
N SER A 268 -3.36 -27.56 -6.61
CA SER A 268 -4.41 -27.67 -7.61
C SER A 268 -4.81 -29.12 -7.91
N ASP A 269 -3.92 -30.06 -7.54
CA ASP A 269 -4.16 -31.46 -7.79
C ASP A 269 -5.03 -32.04 -6.68
N SER A 270 -6.11 -32.70 -7.07
CA SER A 270 -7.02 -33.40 -6.19
C SER A 270 -6.74 -34.89 -6.23
N TRP A 271 -6.77 -35.54 -5.09
CA TRP A 271 -6.70 -36.98 -4.98
C TRP A 271 -8.11 -37.52 -4.87
N TYR A 272 -8.44 -38.51 -5.71
CA TYR A 272 -9.72 -39.19 -5.68
C TYR A 272 -9.54 -40.63 -5.27
N TYR A 273 -10.34 -41.08 -4.31
CA TYR A 273 -10.33 -42.42 -3.78
C TYR A 273 -11.76 -42.94 -3.60
N GLY A 274 -11.88 -44.18 -3.16
CA GLY A 274 -13.16 -44.86 -3.09
C GLY A 274 -13.49 -45.63 -4.38
N LYS A 275 -14.48 -46.54 -4.29
CA LYS A 275 -14.84 -47.47 -5.39
C LYS A 275 -15.22 -46.79 -6.68
N ASN A 276 -15.75 -45.56 -6.61
CA ASN A 276 -16.21 -44.79 -7.77
C ASN A 276 -15.41 -43.49 -7.98
N GLY A 277 -14.31 -43.27 -7.26
CA GLY A 277 -13.55 -42.02 -7.31
C GLY A 277 -14.34 -40.79 -6.86
N ASN A 278 -15.38 -40.96 -6.02
CA ASN A 278 -16.21 -39.85 -5.58
C ASN A 278 -15.71 -39.18 -4.29
N ASP A 279 -14.82 -39.87 -3.57
CA ASP A 279 -14.18 -39.35 -2.38
C ASP A 279 -12.88 -38.67 -2.80
N GLY A 280 -12.82 -37.36 -2.70
CA GLY A 280 -11.68 -36.57 -3.08
C GLY A 280 -11.21 -35.63 -1.98
N GLY A 281 -9.93 -35.35 -1.98
CA GLY A 281 -9.31 -34.35 -1.12
C GLY A 281 -8.33 -33.48 -1.91
N GLN A 282 -8.28 -32.22 -1.54
CA GLN A 282 -7.29 -31.31 -2.09
C GLN A 282 -5.92 -31.64 -1.52
N GLY A 283 -4.94 -31.83 -2.37
CA GLY A 283 -3.56 -32.03 -1.97
C GLY A 283 -2.94 -30.78 -1.36
N ILE A 284 -1.88 -30.96 -0.60
CA ILE A 284 -1.05 -29.86 -0.08
C ILE A 284 0.35 -29.95 -0.67
N ARG A 285 0.99 -28.82 -0.86
CA ARG A 285 2.39 -28.73 -1.27
C ARG A 285 3.12 -27.63 -0.53
N ILE A 286 4.44 -27.73 -0.46
CA ILE A 286 5.28 -26.64 0.00
C ILE A 286 5.17 -25.51 -1.04
N GLY A 287 4.79 -24.33 -0.58
CA GLY A 287 4.76 -23.11 -1.37
C GLY A 287 6.14 -22.45 -1.41
N GLU A 288 6.30 -21.39 -0.64
CA GLU A 288 7.59 -20.72 -0.49
C GLU A 288 8.47 -21.45 0.50
N VAL A 289 9.74 -21.64 0.14
CA VAL A 289 10.75 -22.24 1.02
C VAL A 289 11.36 -21.14 1.89
N GLU A 290 11.63 -21.45 3.14
CA GLU A 290 12.27 -20.56 4.11
C GLU A 290 13.70 -20.18 3.67
N ASN A 291 14.09 -18.95 3.99
CA ASN A 291 15.48 -18.50 3.91
C ASN A 291 15.86 -17.78 5.20
N LEU A 292 16.51 -18.51 6.09
CA LEU A 292 16.94 -18.00 7.40
C LEU A 292 18.07 -16.98 7.33
N ASN A 293 18.83 -16.97 6.22
CA ASN A 293 19.99 -16.10 6.01
C ASN A 293 19.66 -14.83 5.22
N ALA A 294 18.41 -14.66 4.79
CA ALA A 294 18.00 -13.44 4.11
C ALA A 294 18.17 -12.22 5.03
N SER A 295 18.70 -11.15 4.48
CA SER A 295 18.89 -9.89 5.17
C SER A 295 18.61 -8.72 4.23
N TRP A 296 18.84 -7.52 4.70
CA TRP A 296 18.67 -6.28 3.94
C TRP A 296 19.42 -6.31 2.60
N GLU A 297 18.78 -5.86 1.55
CA GLU A 297 19.45 -5.46 0.33
C GLU A 297 20.25 -4.18 0.62
N GLU A 298 21.53 -4.16 0.28
CA GLU A 298 22.42 -3.07 0.58
C GLU A 298 22.97 -2.46 -0.70
N ALA A 299 22.90 -1.14 -0.81
CA ALA A 299 23.49 -0.39 -1.91
C ALA A 299 24.46 0.68 -1.38
N LEU A 300 25.64 0.75 -1.98
CA LEU A 300 26.63 1.81 -1.74
C LEU A 300 26.39 2.92 -2.77
N LYS A 301 26.28 4.15 -2.29
CA LYS A 301 26.03 5.32 -3.14
C LYS A 301 27.12 6.37 -2.94
N LEU A 302 27.72 6.81 -4.03
CA LEU A 302 28.63 7.94 -4.10
C LEU A 302 27.97 9.05 -4.93
N ASN A 303 27.91 10.24 -4.38
CA ASN A 303 27.42 11.40 -5.09
C ASN A 303 28.46 12.53 -5.02
N VAL A 304 28.68 13.18 -6.14
CA VAL A 304 29.52 14.42 -6.24
C VAL A 304 28.68 15.45 -6.97
N GLY A 305 28.69 16.67 -6.49
CA GLY A 305 27.90 17.75 -7.06
C GLY A 305 28.58 19.10 -6.96
N VAL A 306 28.24 19.96 -7.89
CA VAL A 306 28.63 21.37 -7.94
C VAL A 306 27.34 22.18 -7.97
N GLU A 307 27.24 23.19 -7.13
CA GLU A 307 26.17 24.19 -7.14
C GLU A 307 26.80 25.55 -7.45
N PHE A 308 26.19 26.27 -8.39
CA PHE A 308 26.63 27.62 -8.72
C PHE A 308 25.44 28.55 -9.00
N SER A 309 25.63 29.83 -8.73
CA SER A 309 24.72 30.92 -9.06
C SER A 309 25.52 32.05 -9.71
N LEU A 310 24.90 32.67 -10.74
CA LEU A 310 25.47 33.77 -11.50
C LEU A 310 24.66 35.03 -11.23
#